data_ee23ee9314669331079c949715e066b3
#
_entry.id   ee23ee9314669331079c949715e066b3
#
_cell.length_a   1.000
_cell.length_b   1.000
_cell.length_c   1.000
_cell.angle_alpha   90.00
_cell.angle_beta   90.00
_cell.angle_gamma   90.00
#
_symmetry.space_group_name_H-M   'P 1'
#
loop_
_entity.id
_entity.type
_entity.pdbx_description
1 polymer ?
#
loop_
_entity_poly.entity_id
_entity_poly.type
_entity_poly.pdbx_seq_one_letter_code
_entity_poly.pdbx_strand_id
1 'polypeptide(L)'
;MLQKPQINASWFGSHEYCEWKWYLENVLKEKVPITRSMVIGKEIHQIKEDKFKEVAIPSTPKEFLESKFYTITKEILLRKEFNDFILVGKIDELGVDADSLYVIDDKPRAKPYLGPKRQIWAYCILINEFVKENHPKHSGKKIISILRDRDTNEEVWKEEFSEDNQKEVLDVIDRMLSLFRKEIEPEANIIPAKCRACILHKNNTCKFSCGYN
;
A
#
# COMPACT_ATOMS: atom_id res chain seq x y z
N MET A 1 -14.25 -17.08 -18.66
CA MET A 1 -14.38 -16.26 -17.42
C MET A 1 -13.49 -15.04 -17.58
N LEU A 2 -14.00 -13.84 -17.37
CA LEU A 2 -13.18 -12.62 -17.35
C LEU A 2 -12.21 -12.71 -16.16
N GLN A 3 -10.95 -12.42 -16.41
CA GLN A 3 -9.94 -12.42 -15.34
C GLN A 3 -10.28 -11.31 -14.33
N LYS A 4 -10.33 -11.67 -13.03
CA LYS A 4 -10.58 -10.69 -11.97
C LYS A 4 -9.50 -9.61 -11.98
N PRO A 5 -9.86 -8.32 -11.85
CA PRO A 5 -8.88 -7.26 -11.78
C PRO A 5 -7.99 -7.41 -10.54
N GLN A 6 -6.70 -7.17 -10.72
CA GLN A 6 -5.74 -7.13 -9.64
C GLN A 6 -5.62 -5.69 -9.13
N ILE A 7 -5.79 -5.51 -7.83
CA ILE A 7 -5.60 -4.25 -7.10
C ILE A 7 -4.32 -4.36 -6.30
N ASN A 8 -3.39 -3.45 -6.51
CA ASN A 8 -2.15 -3.40 -5.73
C ASN A 8 -2.30 -2.42 -4.56
N ALA A 9 -1.91 -2.83 -3.37
CA ALA A 9 -1.97 -1.97 -2.17
C ALA A 9 -1.22 -0.64 -2.36
N SER A 10 -0.13 -0.62 -3.12
CA SER A 10 0.61 0.60 -3.46
C SER A 10 -0.19 1.61 -4.31
N TRP A 11 -1.31 1.22 -4.88
CA TRP A 11 -2.14 2.11 -5.70
C TRP A 11 -2.95 3.11 -4.88
N PHE A 12 -3.23 2.82 -3.60
CA PHE A 12 -4.02 3.72 -2.76
C PHE A 12 -3.39 5.11 -2.64
N GLY A 13 -2.06 5.19 -2.53
CA GLY A 13 -1.37 6.46 -2.50
C GLY A 13 -1.48 7.25 -3.81
N SER A 14 -1.33 6.59 -4.96
CA SER A 14 -1.44 7.24 -6.28
C SER A 14 -2.89 7.61 -6.63
N HIS A 15 -3.85 6.77 -6.27
CA HIS A 15 -5.28 7.05 -6.45
C HIS A 15 -5.72 8.27 -5.64
N GLU A 16 -5.36 8.34 -4.34
CA GLU A 16 -5.62 9.49 -3.48
C GLU A 16 -4.91 10.77 -3.97
N TYR A 17 -3.71 10.64 -4.52
CA TYR A 17 -3.00 11.78 -5.09
C TYR A 17 -3.78 12.40 -6.25
N CYS A 18 -4.20 11.57 -7.24
CA CYS A 18 -5.05 11.97 -8.36
C CYS A 18 -5.60 10.74 -9.08
N GLU A 19 -6.90 10.50 -8.95
CA GLU A 19 -7.58 9.35 -9.56
C GLU A 19 -7.44 9.35 -11.08
N TRP A 20 -7.51 10.50 -11.76
CA TRP A 20 -7.30 10.60 -13.20
C TRP A 20 -5.91 10.07 -13.61
N LYS A 21 -4.85 10.48 -12.90
CA LYS A 21 -3.50 9.99 -13.17
C LYS A 21 -3.42 8.47 -12.95
N TRP A 22 -3.96 7.99 -11.83
CA TRP A 22 -4.02 6.57 -11.52
C TRP A 22 -4.77 5.77 -12.59
N TYR A 23 -5.89 6.30 -13.11
CA TYR A 23 -6.70 5.70 -14.16
C TYR A 23 -5.91 5.54 -15.47
N LEU A 24 -5.20 6.59 -15.90
CA LEU A 24 -4.33 6.52 -17.07
C LEU A 24 -3.29 5.41 -16.96
N GLU A 25 -2.61 5.35 -15.82
CA GLU A 25 -1.53 4.38 -15.57
C GLU A 25 -2.04 2.94 -15.44
N ASN A 26 -3.15 2.73 -14.74
CA ASN A 26 -3.55 1.41 -14.28
C ASN A 26 -4.73 0.81 -15.05
N VAL A 27 -5.61 1.60 -15.60
CA VAL A 27 -6.76 1.16 -16.41
C VAL A 27 -6.46 1.27 -17.90
N LEU A 28 -6.03 2.45 -18.38
CA LEU A 28 -5.72 2.67 -19.78
C LEU A 28 -4.31 2.19 -20.18
N LYS A 29 -3.45 1.87 -19.19
CA LYS A 29 -2.07 1.40 -19.40
C LYS A 29 -1.20 2.39 -20.20
N GLU A 30 -1.49 3.68 -20.05
CA GLU A 30 -0.68 4.71 -20.65
C GLU A 30 0.70 4.81 -19.98
N LYS A 31 1.74 5.03 -20.78
CA LYS A 31 3.10 5.18 -20.27
C LYS A 31 3.27 6.54 -19.61
N VAL A 32 3.18 6.60 -18.31
CA VAL A 32 3.54 7.79 -17.54
C VAL A 32 5.03 7.74 -17.18
N PRO A 33 5.80 8.81 -17.39
CA PRO A 33 7.23 8.81 -17.10
C PRO A 33 7.53 8.46 -15.61
N ILE A 34 8.50 7.57 -15.40
CA ILE A 34 8.96 7.20 -14.07
C ILE A 34 9.76 8.38 -13.50
N THR A 35 9.43 8.80 -12.29
CA THR A 35 10.16 9.90 -11.62
C THR A 35 11.44 9.38 -10.97
N ARG A 36 12.46 10.25 -10.87
CA ARG A 36 13.72 9.92 -10.19
C ARG A 36 13.51 9.42 -8.76
N SER A 37 12.54 9.97 -8.03
CA SER A 37 12.19 9.55 -6.68
C SER A 37 11.67 8.10 -6.62
N MET A 38 10.95 7.63 -7.64
CA MET A 38 10.48 6.24 -7.71
C MET A 38 11.65 5.26 -7.94
N VAL A 39 12.63 5.65 -8.75
CA VAL A 39 13.84 4.83 -8.97
C VAL A 39 14.63 4.72 -7.68
N ILE A 40 14.97 5.84 -7.04
CA ILE A 40 15.70 5.88 -5.76
C ILE A 40 14.96 5.08 -4.69
N GLY A 41 13.62 5.17 -4.63
CA GLY A 41 12.82 4.40 -3.69
C GLY A 41 13.03 2.89 -3.82
N LYS A 42 12.99 2.37 -5.04
CA LYS A 42 13.22 0.94 -5.32
C LYS A 42 14.62 0.48 -4.93
N GLU A 43 15.65 1.27 -5.26
CA GLU A 43 17.04 0.96 -4.90
C GLU A 43 17.24 0.87 -3.38
N ILE A 44 16.64 1.81 -2.62
CA ILE A 44 16.73 1.81 -1.16
C ILE A 44 16.04 0.59 -0.56
N HIS A 45 14.86 0.21 -1.06
CA HIS A 45 14.17 -1.01 -0.61
C HIS A 45 15.04 -2.25 -0.87
N GLN A 46 15.64 -2.37 -2.06
CA GLN A 46 16.50 -3.48 -2.38
C GLN A 46 17.71 -3.57 -1.44
N ILE A 47 18.39 -2.46 -1.17
CA ILE A 47 19.53 -2.42 -0.24
C ILE A 47 19.12 -2.84 1.18
N LYS A 48 17.96 -2.38 1.66
CA LYS A 48 17.45 -2.77 2.99
C LYS A 48 17.10 -4.27 3.05
N GLU A 49 16.50 -4.81 1.99
CA GLU A 49 16.17 -6.23 1.86
C GLU A 49 17.43 -7.08 1.90
N ASP A 50 18.44 -6.73 1.11
CA ASP A 50 19.70 -7.48 1.03
C ASP A 50 20.44 -7.48 2.38
N LYS A 51 20.57 -6.33 3.04
CA LYS A 51 21.15 -6.24 4.38
C LYS A 51 20.38 -7.04 5.43
N PHE A 52 19.06 -7.08 5.33
CA PHE A 52 18.24 -7.88 6.25
C PHE A 52 18.48 -9.37 6.04
N LYS A 53 18.55 -9.85 4.79
CA LYS A 53 18.81 -11.24 4.47
C LYS A 53 20.17 -11.75 4.98
N GLU A 54 21.18 -10.87 5.05
CA GLU A 54 22.51 -11.24 5.57
C GLU A 54 22.50 -11.60 7.08
N VAL A 55 21.57 -11.02 7.84
CA VAL A 55 21.51 -11.19 9.30
C VAL A 55 20.26 -11.93 9.78
N ALA A 56 19.29 -12.17 8.89
CA ALA A 56 18.03 -12.80 9.25
C ALA A 56 18.20 -14.29 9.55
N ILE A 57 17.60 -14.73 10.65
CA ILE A 57 17.49 -16.16 10.96
C ILE A 57 16.25 -16.69 10.22
N PRO A 58 16.38 -17.66 9.33
CA PRO A 58 15.25 -18.26 8.63
C PRO A 58 14.25 -18.84 9.63
N SER A 59 12.98 -18.49 9.46
CA SER A 59 11.87 -19.04 10.26
C SER A 59 10.67 -19.32 9.36
N THR A 60 9.85 -20.27 9.77
CA THR A 60 8.56 -20.51 9.12
C THR A 60 7.54 -19.44 9.55
N PRO A 61 6.50 -19.19 8.75
CA PRO A 61 5.42 -18.28 9.15
C PRO A 61 4.79 -18.65 10.50
N LYS A 62 4.71 -19.95 10.81
CA LYS A 62 4.20 -20.44 12.09
C LYS A 62 5.11 -20.03 13.25
N GLU A 63 6.41 -20.31 13.15
CA GLU A 63 7.40 -19.94 14.18
C GLU A 63 7.43 -18.43 14.40
N PHE A 64 7.35 -17.65 13.32
CA PHE A 64 7.25 -16.20 13.39
C PHE A 64 6.01 -15.76 14.18
N LEU A 65 4.82 -16.29 13.86
CA LEU A 65 3.56 -15.93 14.52
C LEU A 65 3.48 -16.42 15.98
N GLU A 66 4.23 -17.46 16.35
CA GLU A 66 4.31 -18.00 17.73
C GLU A 66 5.30 -17.23 18.61
N SER A 67 6.04 -16.26 18.06
CA SER A 67 7.00 -15.48 18.84
C SER A 67 6.32 -14.72 19.97
N LYS A 68 6.91 -14.84 21.18
CA LYS A 68 6.50 -14.09 22.37
C LYS A 68 7.27 -12.80 22.56
N PHE A 69 8.40 -12.66 21.87
CA PHE A 69 9.23 -11.47 21.86
C PHE A 69 9.06 -10.74 20.56
N TYR A 70 9.23 -9.43 20.59
CA TYR A 70 9.14 -8.64 19.36
C TYR A 70 10.14 -9.14 18.33
N THR A 71 9.60 -9.64 17.23
CA THR A 71 10.35 -10.22 16.11
C THR A 71 9.87 -9.57 14.82
N ILE A 72 10.77 -9.33 13.89
CA ILE A 72 10.44 -8.70 12.60
C ILE A 72 10.78 -9.59 11.43
N THR A 73 10.03 -9.40 10.34
CA THR A 73 10.36 -9.90 9.00
C THR A 73 10.11 -8.80 7.97
N LYS A 74 10.70 -8.90 6.77
CA LYS A 74 10.66 -7.83 5.76
C LYS A 74 10.25 -8.34 4.40
N GLU A 75 9.71 -7.41 3.60
CA GLU A 75 9.44 -7.59 2.17
C GLU A 75 8.49 -8.76 1.88
N ILE A 76 7.42 -8.91 2.67
CA ILE A 76 6.46 -10.01 2.55
C ILE A 76 5.46 -9.71 1.45
N LEU A 77 5.49 -10.51 0.39
CA LEU A 77 4.48 -10.46 -0.66
C LEU A 77 3.27 -11.32 -0.27
N LEU A 78 2.11 -10.68 -0.17
CA LEU A 78 0.84 -11.33 0.07
C LEU A 78 -0.12 -11.11 -1.10
N ARG A 79 -0.93 -12.12 -1.37
CA ARG A 79 -1.97 -12.11 -2.40
C ARG A 79 -3.20 -12.80 -1.87
N LYS A 80 -4.34 -12.14 -1.96
CA LYS A 80 -5.65 -12.69 -1.59
C LYS A 80 -6.64 -12.49 -2.73
N GLU A 81 -7.33 -13.56 -3.10
CA GLU A 81 -8.43 -13.52 -4.04
C GLU A 81 -9.75 -13.34 -3.30
N PHE A 82 -10.49 -12.30 -3.68
CA PHE A 82 -11.86 -12.01 -3.27
C PHE A 82 -12.83 -12.35 -4.38
N ASN A 83 -14.14 -12.16 -4.16
CA ASN A 83 -15.15 -12.50 -5.16
C ASN A 83 -14.93 -11.76 -6.49
N ASP A 84 -14.67 -10.46 -6.45
CA ASP A 84 -14.63 -9.59 -7.63
C ASP A 84 -13.24 -9.08 -8.00
N PHE A 85 -12.25 -9.26 -7.15
CA PHE A 85 -10.89 -8.76 -7.35
C PHE A 85 -9.83 -9.62 -6.66
N ILE A 86 -8.59 -9.32 -6.96
CA ILE A 86 -7.42 -9.87 -6.29
C ILE A 86 -6.67 -8.72 -5.64
N LEU A 87 -6.48 -8.77 -4.32
CA LEU A 87 -5.63 -7.80 -3.61
C LEU A 87 -4.21 -8.34 -3.51
N VAL A 88 -3.23 -7.49 -3.85
CA VAL A 88 -1.81 -7.83 -3.77
C VAL A 88 -1.06 -6.72 -3.05
N GLY A 89 -0.16 -7.09 -2.16
CA GLY A 89 0.67 -6.14 -1.45
C GLY A 89 2.00 -6.73 -1.02
N LYS A 90 3.04 -5.92 -1.06
CA LYS A 90 4.36 -6.24 -0.51
C LYS A 90 4.57 -5.35 0.72
N ILE A 91 4.51 -5.96 1.90
CA ILE A 91 4.68 -5.28 3.20
C ILE A 91 6.16 -5.04 3.43
N ASP A 92 6.55 -3.80 3.71
CA ASP A 92 7.95 -3.43 3.93
C ASP A 92 8.53 -4.11 5.16
N GLU A 93 7.81 -4.08 6.28
CA GLU A 93 8.19 -4.74 7.53
C GLU A 93 6.95 -5.22 8.29
N LEU A 94 6.97 -6.46 8.74
CA LEU A 94 5.97 -7.05 9.62
C LEU A 94 6.61 -7.40 10.94
N GLY A 95 6.11 -6.85 12.04
CA GLY A 95 6.48 -7.20 13.40
C GLY A 95 5.45 -8.13 14.04
N VAL A 96 5.87 -8.90 15.03
CA VAL A 96 4.99 -9.72 15.87
C VAL A 96 5.51 -9.74 17.30
N ASP A 97 4.59 -9.79 18.24
CA ASP A 97 4.85 -10.17 19.63
C ASP A 97 3.74 -11.14 20.15
N ALA A 98 3.63 -11.30 21.46
CA ALA A 98 2.64 -12.21 22.04
C ALA A 98 1.20 -11.88 21.60
N ASP A 99 0.84 -10.60 21.54
CA ASP A 99 -0.55 -10.13 21.43
C ASP A 99 -0.88 -9.47 20.10
N SER A 100 0.14 -9.03 19.34
CA SER A 100 -0.05 -8.13 18.21
C SER A 100 0.79 -8.48 16.99
N LEU A 101 0.28 -8.06 15.83
CA LEU A 101 0.99 -7.95 14.55
C LEU A 101 1.16 -6.48 14.21
N TYR A 102 2.33 -6.08 13.76
CA TYR A 102 2.67 -4.69 13.43
C TYR A 102 2.96 -4.59 11.94
N VAL A 103 2.09 -3.91 11.20
CA VAL A 103 2.25 -3.67 9.76
C VAL A 103 2.89 -2.30 9.59
N ILE A 104 4.14 -2.28 9.14
CA ILE A 104 4.97 -1.08 9.08
C ILE A 104 5.28 -0.76 7.61
N ASP A 105 5.03 0.48 7.21
CA ASP A 105 5.34 1.01 5.89
C ASP A 105 6.29 2.21 6.03
N ASP A 106 7.43 2.15 5.33
CA ASP A 106 8.50 3.16 5.37
C ASP A 106 8.34 4.17 4.23
N LYS A 107 8.14 5.43 4.55
CA LYS A 107 8.05 6.50 3.55
C LYS A 107 9.10 7.58 3.79
N PRO A 108 9.72 8.13 2.75
CA PRO A 108 10.60 9.29 2.90
C PRO A 108 9.78 10.52 3.31
N ARG A 109 10.22 11.23 4.34
CA ARG A 109 9.49 12.41 4.86
C ARG A 109 8.02 12.09 5.12
N ALA A 110 7.78 11.00 5.82
CA ALA A 110 6.46 10.43 6.05
C ALA A 110 5.50 11.46 6.68
N LYS A 111 4.28 11.48 6.17
CA LYS A 111 3.16 12.24 6.74
C LYS A 111 1.91 11.38 6.72
N PRO A 112 1.07 11.41 7.76
CA PRO A 112 -0.07 10.54 7.90
C PRO A 112 -1.26 10.99 7.04
N TYR A 113 -1.00 11.22 5.74
CA TYR A 113 -2.05 11.45 4.76
C TYR A 113 -2.87 10.17 4.54
N LEU A 114 -4.08 10.33 4.02
CA LEU A 114 -5.03 9.24 3.84
C LEU A 114 -4.51 8.16 2.86
N GLY A 115 -3.80 8.55 1.81
CA GLY A 115 -3.24 7.59 0.84
C GLY A 115 -2.28 6.57 1.46
N PRO A 116 -1.22 6.98 2.18
CA PRO A 116 -0.36 6.06 2.94
C PRO A 116 -1.12 5.22 3.98
N LYS A 117 -2.07 5.79 4.71
CA LYS A 117 -2.90 5.05 5.67
C LYS A 117 -3.69 3.92 5.00
N ARG A 118 -4.41 4.23 3.92
CA ARG A 118 -5.16 3.25 3.13
C ARG A 118 -4.26 2.13 2.58
N GLN A 119 -3.04 2.45 2.17
CA GLN A 119 -2.07 1.45 1.75
C GLN A 119 -1.73 0.48 2.89
N ILE A 120 -1.47 1.00 4.09
CA ILE A 120 -1.17 0.17 5.25
C ILE A 120 -2.40 -0.63 5.66
N TRP A 121 -3.59 -0.06 5.67
CA TRP A 121 -4.83 -0.80 5.96
C TRP A 121 -5.09 -1.91 4.94
N ALA A 122 -4.75 -1.72 3.66
CA ALA A 122 -4.82 -2.78 2.66
C ALA A 122 -3.84 -3.93 2.97
N TYR A 123 -2.65 -3.63 3.49
CA TYR A 123 -1.74 -4.65 4.00
C TYR A 123 -2.30 -5.36 5.24
N CYS A 124 -2.98 -4.62 6.13
CA CYS A 124 -3.65 -5.21 7.30
C CYS A 124 -4.76 -6.18 6.90
N ILE A 125 -5.53 -5.87 5.84
CA ILE A 125 -6.51 -6.81 5.27
C ILE A 125 -5.79 -8.08 4.79
N LEU A 126 -4.70 -7.95 4.03
CA LEU A 126 -3.96 -9.09 3.50
C LEU A 126 -3.41 -10.00 4.60
N ILE A 127 -2.78 -9.42 5.63
CA ILE A 127 -2.22 -10.23 6.73
C ILE A 127 -3.32 -10.87 7.60
N ASN A 128 -4.42 -10.15 7.82
CA ASN A 128 -5.57 -10.68 8.55
C ASN A 128 -6.16 -11.91 7.86
N GLU A 129 -6.38 -11.81 6.55
CA GLU A 129 -6.88 -12.93 5.76
C GLU A 129 -5.88 -14.09 5.70
N PHE A 130 -4.58 -13.80 5.52
CA PHE A 130 -3.54 -14.82 5.54
C PHE A 130 -3.52 -15.58 6.87
N VAL A 131 -3.59 -14.88 7.99
CA VAL A 131 -3.58 -15.50 9.33
C VAL A 131 -4.84 -16.31 9.57
N LYS A 132 -6.03 -15.78 9.23
CA LYS A 132 -7.30 -16.51 9.36
C LYS A 132 -7.30 -17.84 8.59
N GLU A 133 -6.77 -17.84 7.37
CA GLU A 133 -6.79 -19.03 6.50
C GLU A 133 -5.72 -20.06 6.87
N ASN A 134 -4.52 -19.61 7.18
CA ASN A 134 -3.37 -20.50 7.32
C ASN A 134 -2.97 -20.75 8.77
N HIS A 135 -3.31 -19.82 9.68
CA HIS A 135 -2.89 -19.85 11.09
C HIS A 135 -4.01 -19.40 12.02
N PRO A 136 -5.22 -20.03 12.00
CA PRO A 136 -6.41 -19.54 12.70
C PRO A 136 -6.24 -19.37 14.21
N LYS A 137 -5.31 -20.09 14.84
CA LYS A 137 -4.98 -19.92 16.26
C LYS A 137 -4.43 -18.54 16.62
N HIS A 138 -3.93 -17.80 15.64
CA HIS A 138 -3.34 -16.46 15.80
C HIS A 138 -4.28 -15.35 15.30
N SER A 139 -5.50 -15.68 14.84
CA SER A 139 -6.45 -14.69 14.30
C SER A 139 -6.99 -13.71 15.35
N GLY A 140 -6.75 -13.96 16.63
CA GLY A 140 -7.10 -13.04 17.73
C GLY A 140 -6.04 -11.98 18.04
N LYS A 141 -4.87 -12.02 17.39
CA LYS A 141 -3.85 -10.97 17.58
C LYS A 141 -4.36 -9.63 17.03
N LYS A 142 -4.10 -8.55 17.78
CA LYS A 142 -4.36 -7.18 17.29
C LYS A 142 -3.46 -6.88 16.10
N ILE A 143 -3.99 -6.15 15.12
CA ILE A 143 -3.19 -5.67 14.00
C ILE A 143 -2.97 -4.19 14.16
N ILE A 144 -1.73 -3.76 14.24
CA ILE A 144 -1.32 -2.39 14.45
C ILE A 144 -0.71 -1.84 13.17
N SER A 145 -1.31 -0.79 12.63
CA SER A 145 -0.84 -0.05 11.47
C SER A 145 0.21 0.98 11.89
N ILE A 146 1.36 1.01 11.24
CA ILE A 146 2.43 1.97 11.54
C ILE A 146 2.93 2.60 10.25
N LEU A 147 2.94 3.92 10.21
CA LEU A 147 3.67 4.70 9.21
C LEU A 147 4.95 5.25 9.86
N ARG A 148 6.09 4.90 9.29
CA ARG A 148 7.40 5.30 9.81
C ARG A 148 8.14 6.17 8.79
N ASP A 149 8.77 7.24 9.27
CA ASP A 149 9.67 8.02 8.45
C ASP A 149 10.96 7.23 8.21
N ARG A 150 11.25 6.94 6.94
CA ARG A 150 12.37 6.12 6.54
C ARG A 150 13.74 6.76 6.85
N ASP A 151 13.79 8.09 6.87
CA ASP A 151 15.05 8.84 7.00
C ASP A 151 15.41 9.02 8.47
N THR A 152 14.42 9.16 9.36
CA THR A 152 14.60 9.35 10.82
C THR A 152 14.29 8.10 11.65
N ASN A 153 13.61 7.09 11.06
CA ASN A 153 13.02 5.92 11.75
C ASN A 153 11.95 6.29 12.79
N GLU A 154 11.40 7.50 12.77
CA GLU A 154 10.30 7.89 13.66
C GLU A 154 8.97 7.27 13.21
N GLU A 155 8.20 6.71 14.17
CA GLU A 155 6.80 6.36 13.97
C GLU A 155 5.98 7.67 13.92
N VAL A 156 5.60 8.11 12.71
CA VAL A 156 4.83 9.37 12.53
C VAL A 156 3.33 9.16 12.69
N TRP A 157 2.90 7.91 12.66
CA TRP A 157 1.50 7.54 12.90
C TRP A 157 1.40 6.06 13.27
N LYS A 158 0.49 5.77 14.21
CA LYS A 158 0.20 4.42 14.71
C LYS A 158 -1.28 4.32 15.07
N GLU A 159 -1.92 3.22 14.67
CA GLU A 159 -3.35 2.98 14.91
C GLU A 159 -3.64 1.47 14.93
N GLU A 160 -4.54 1.01 15.80
CA GLU A 160 -5.08 -0.34 15.71
C GLU A 160 -6.02 -0.44 14.50
N PHE A 161 -5.81 -1.45 13.66
CA PHE A 161 -6.64 -1.68 12.48
C PHE A 161 -8.04 -2.12 12.89
N SER A 162 -9.07 -1.47 12.36
CA SER A 162 -10.47 -1.63 12.71
C SER A 162 -11.33 -2.04 11.52
N GLU A 163 -12.59 -2.40 11.78
CA GLU A 163 -13.60 -2.65 10.74
C GLU A 163 -13.88 -1.38 9.90
N ASP A 164 -13.82 -0.20 10.52
CA ASP A 164 -13.99 1.07 9.79
C ASP A 164 -12.83 1.31 8.82
N ASN A 165 -11.60 0.99 9.21
CA ASN A 165 -10.45 1.07 8.31
C ASN A 165 -10.56 0.07 7.16
N GLN A 166 -11.03 -1.14 7.43
CA GLN A 166 -11.29 -2.16 6.41
C GLN A 166 -12.36 -1.67 5.43
N LYS A 167 -13.46 -1.14 5.91
CA LYS A 167 -14.53 -0.58 5.10
C LYS A 167 -14.03 0.54 4.20
N GLU A 168 -13.27 1.48 4.75
CA GLU A 168 -12.66 2.60 4.01
C GLU A 168 -11.83 2.10 2.81
N VAL A 169 -11.03 1.04 3.01
CA VAL A 169 -10.24 0.43 1.93
C VAL A 169 -11.14 -0.23 0.89
N LEU A 170 -12.16 -0.98 1.32
CA LEU A 170 -13.07 -1.68 0.41
C LEU A 170 -13.89 -0.69 -0.41
N ASP A 171 -14.36 0.42 0.15
CA ASP A 171 -15.07 1.47 -0.57
C ASP A 171 -14.20 2.08 -1.70
N VAL A 172 -12.90 2.27 -1.46
CA VAL A 172 -11.97 2.71 -2.51
C VAL A 172 -11.73 1.64 -3.56
N ILE A 173 -11.64 0.36 -3.15
CA ILE A 173 -11.52 -0.76 -4.10
C ILE A 173 -12.75 -0.82 -5.00
N ASP A 174 -13.96 -0.70 -4.47
CA ASP A 174 -15.20 -0.70 -5.25
C ASP A 174 -15.22 0.44 -6.28
N ARG A 175 -14.75 1.62 -5.91
CA ARG A 175 -14.57 2.72 -6.86
C ARG A 175 -13.55 2.38 -7.95
N MET A 176 -12.40 1.81 -7.59
CA MET A 176 -11.40 1.34 -8.57
C MET A 176 -12.00 0.28 -9.52
N LEU A 177 -12.80 -0.66 -9.01
CA LEU A 177 -13.47 -1.68 -9.81
C LEU A 177 -14.47 -1.08 -10.80
N SER A 178 -15.26 -0.10 -10.37
CA SER A 178 -16.19 0.62 -11.24
C SER A 178 -15.45 1.37 -12.37
N LEU A 179 -14.27 1.92 -12.09
CA LEU A 179 -13.39 2.53 -13.10
C LEU A 179 -12.82 1.48 -14.07
N PHE A 180 -12.40 0.30 -13.60
CA PHE A 180 -11.97 -0.80 -14.46
C PHE A 180 -13.07 -1.29 -15.39
N ARG A 181 -14.31 -1.33 -14.90
CA ARG A 181 -15.50 -1.70 -15.68
C ARG A 181 -16.02 -0.58 -16.57
N LYS A 182 -15.47 0.64 -16.44
CA LYS A 182 -15.91 1.86 -17.15
C LYS A 182 -17.37 2.22 -16.85
N GLU A 183 -17.83 1.93 -15.65
CA GLU A 183 -19.16 2.27 -15.16
C GLU A 183 -19.25 3.73 -14.69
N ILE A 184 -18.11 4.31 -14.30
CA ILE A 184 -17.97 5.70 -13.89
C ILE A 184 -16.78 6.36 -14.58
N GLU A 185 -16.81 7.69 -14.63
CA GLU A 185 -15.68 8.48 -15.12
C GLU A 185 -14.70 8.82 -13.99
N PRO A 186 -13.38 8.82 -14.28
CA PRO A 186 -12.38 9.18 -13.30
C PRO A 186 -12.37 10.69 -13.01
N GLU A 187 -12.21 11.03 -11.74
CA GLU A 187 -12.11 12.39 -11.26
C GLU A 187 -10.65 12.87 -11.16
N ALA A 188 -10.41 14.14 -11.45
CA ALA A 188 -9.11 14.74 -11.23
C ALA A 188 -9.08 15.49 -9.90
N ASN A 189 -8.07 15.20 -9.08
CA ASN A 189 -7.83 15.96 -7.86
C ASN A 189 -7.08 17.26 -8.19
N ILE A 190 -7.84 18.31 -8.51
CA ILE A 190 -7.32 19.60 -8.98
C ILE A 190 -6.87 20.47 -7.81
N ILE A 191 -5.79 20.05 -7.13
CA ILE A 191 -5.13 20.84 -6.09
C ILE A 191 -3.88 21.48 -6.71
N PRO A 192 -3.75 22.83 -6.73
CA PRO A 192 -2.65 23.53 -7.41
C PRO A 192 -1.25 23.02 -7.06
N ALA A 193 -0.98 22.73 -5.77
CA ALA A 193 0.30 22.21 -5.32
C ALA A 193 0.60 20.79 -5.86
N LYS A 194 -0.42 19.91 -5.87
CA LYS A 194 -0.31 18.56 -6.45
C LYS A 194 -0.13 18.64 -7.97
N CYS A 195 -0.90 19.48 -8.65
CA CYS A 195 -0.82 19.64 -10.12
C CYS A 195 0.55 20.16 -10.55
N ARG A 196 1.11 21.19 -9.91
CA ARG A 196 2.47 21.69 -10.22
C ARG A 196 3.56 20.62 -10.05
N ALA A 197 3.38 19.70 -9.11
CA ALA A 197 4.32 18.59 -8.91
C ALA A 197 4.09 17.42 -9.88
N CYS A 198 2.91 17.33 -10.51
CA CYS A 198 2.49 16.21 -11.35
C CYS A 198 3.24 16.20 -12.69
N ILE A 199 3.75 15.04 -13.08
CA ILE A 199 4.46 14.88 -14.37
C ILE A 199 3.54 15.09 -15.58
N LEU A 200 2.26 14.73 -15.50
CA LEU A 200 1.30 14.96 -16.58
C LEU A 200 1.05 16.46 -16.82
N HIS A 201 1.02 17.26 -15.74
CA HIS A 201 0.92 18.70 -15.85
C HIS A 201 2.19 19.31 -16.48
N LYS A 202 3.37 18.91 -15.98
CA LYS A 202 4.66 19.39 -16.50
C LYS A 202 4.87 19.10 -17.99
N ASN A 203 4.32 18.00 -18.48
CA ASN A 203 4.43 17.57 -19.87
C ASN A 203 3.24 18.05 -20.74
N ASN A 204 2.34 18.87 -20.18
CA ASN A 204 1.12 19.35 -20.87
C ASN A 204 0.21 18.22 -21.40
N THR A 205 0.23 17.04 -20.76
CA THR A 205 -0.58 15.88 -21.16
C THR A 205 -1.83 15.68 -20.31
N CYS A 206 -2.03 16.48 -19.24
CA CYS A 206 -3.19 16.41 -18.39
C CYS A 206 -4.36 17.22 -18.94
N LYS A 207 -5.47 16.57 -19.31
CA LYS A 207 -6.68 17.24 -19.83
C LYS A 207 -7.38 18.16 -18.80
N PHE A 208 -7.09 17.98 -17.51
CA PHE A 208 -7.63 18.77 -16.41
C PHE A 208 -6.64 19.81 -15.89
N SER A 209 -5.49 19.96 -16.54
CA SER A 209 -4.51 20.94 -16.12
C SER A 209 -5.13 22.33 -16.22
N CYS A 210 -5.44 22.93 -15.07
CA CYS A 210 -5.77 24.34 -15.02
C CYS A 210 -4.57 25.10 -15.58
N GLY A 211 -4.80 25.87 -16.64
CA GLY A 211 -3.78 26.76 -17.20
C GLY A 211 -3.35 27.81 -16.15
N TYR A 212 -2.49 27.40 -15.26
CA TYR A 212 -1.67 28.32 -14.47
C TYR A 212 -0.43 28.62 -15.31
N ASN A 213 -0.61 29.53 -16.25
CA ASN A 213 0.49 30.27 -16.85
C ASN A 213 1.03 31.28 -15.83
#